data_7d1e655070f6cd17e5249828f15b48e9
#
_entry.id   7d1e655070f6cd17e5249828f15b48e9
#
_cell.length_a   1.000
_cell.length_b   1.000
_cell.length_c   1.000
_cell.angle_alpha   90.00
_cell.angle_beta   90.00
_cell.angle_gamma   90.00
#
_symmetry.space_group_name_H-M   'P 1'
#
loop_
_entity.id
_entity.type
_entity.pdbx_description
1 polymer ?
#
loop_
_entity_poly.entity_id
_entity_poly.type
_entity_poly.pdbx_seq_one_letter_code
_entity_poly.pdbx_strand_id
1 'polypeptide(L)'
;MKLFLLIIVVLFFAISPVYGQLSLSDATGLINRLDVETSGHIFEIKLISNFDLTNYRFEKDEKQLILYFDSGLENNLAEIIVPQNLLSGDFMFHLNDQEFFPKIQSNEKINFITLNFTGLGTNVIKITGSEYLSGLDDIVPIENKPYESLDNDFLPPDEQSNETLSGDYLIWLIVGGIVI
;
A
#
# COMPACT_ATOMS: atom_id res chain seq x y z
N MET A 1 -50.63 28.11 -9.15
CA MET A 1 -50.10 26.99 -9.96
C MET A 1 -48.60 27.09 -10.25
N LYS A 2 -48.09 28.23 -10.74
CA LYS A 2 -46.64 28.34 -11.08
C LYS A 2 -45.72 28.14 -9.88
N LEU A 3 -46.07 28.69 -8.68
CA LEU A 3 -45.29 28.53 -7.46
C LEU A 3 -45.21 27.07 -6.98
N PHE A 4 -46.32 26.33 -7.08
CA PHE A 4 -46.39 24.93 -6.68
C PHE A 4 -45.50 24.03 -7.57
N LEU A 5 -45.48 24.31 -8.88
CA LEU A 5 -44.64 23.61 -9.83
C LEU A 5 -43.15 23.86 -9.57
N LEU A 6 -42.77 25.06 -9.18
CA LEU A 6 -41.41 25.42 -8.83
C LEU A 6 -40.91 24.70 -7.55
N ILE A 7 -41.80 24.53 -6.55
CA ILE A 7 -41.51 23.79 -5.33
C ILE A 7 -41.28 22.29 -5.65
N ILE A 8 -42.06 21.68 -6.54
CA ILE A 8 -41.88 20.28 -6.94
C ILE A 8 -40.56 20.08 -7.65
N VAL A 9 -40.15 20.99 -8.55
CA VAL A 9 -38.88 20.92 -9.27
C VAL A 9 -37.69 21.01 -8.27
N VAL A 10 -37.73 21.94 -7.29
CA VAL A 10 -36.71 22.05 -6.27
C VAL A 10 -36.62 20.80 -5.40
N LEU A 11 -37.78 20.18 -5.07
CA LEU A 11 -37.80 18.94 -4.30
C LEU A 11 -37.15 17.77 -5.07
N PHE A 12 -37.31 17.69 -6.38
CA PHE A 12 -36.69 16.67 -7.23
C PHE A 12 -35.16 16.77 -7.25
N PHE A 13 -34.61 17.99 -7.20
CA PHE A 13 -33.14 18.19 -7.10
C PHE A 13 -32.59 17.87 -5.71
N ALA A 14 -33.42 17.94 -4.65
CA ALA A 14 -33.00 17.64 -3.28
C ALA A 14 -32.90 16.12 -2.98
N ILE A 15 -33.48 15.26 -3.82
CA ILE A 15 -33.44 13.79 -3.67
C ILE A 15 -32.43 13.14 -4.62
N SER A 16 -31.40 13.86 -5.07
CA SER A 16 -30.30 13.21 -5.77
C SER A 16 -29.62 12.26 -4.80
N PRO A 17 -29.68 10.93 -4.99
CA PRO A 17 -28.91 10.02 -4.14
C PRO A 17 -27.43 10.36 -4.33
N VAL A 18 -26.82 10.92 -3.30
CA VAL A 18 -25.38 11.01 -3.22
C VAL A 18 -24.88 9.58 -3.07
N TYR A 19 -24.57 8.94 -4.18
CA TYR A 19 -23.75 7.73 -4.14
C TYR A 19 -22.35 8.16 -3.71
N GLY A 20 -22.17 8.33 -2.41
CA GLY A 20 -20.85 8.38 -1.82
C GLY A 20 -20.21 7.03 -2.12
N GLN A 21 -19.26 7.02 -3.04
CA GLN A 21 -18.32 5.90 -3.09
C GLN A 21 -17.58 5.96 -1.76
N LEU A 22 -17.96 5.06 -0.84
CA LEU A 22 -17.12 4.77 0.31
C LEU A 22 -15.81 4.24 -0.26
N SER A 23 -14.81 5.12 -0.34
CA SER A 23 -13.44 4.68 -0.55
C SER A 23 -13.08 3.81 0.65
N LEU A 24 -12.73 2.55 0.42
CA LEU A 24 -12.26 1.67 1.51
C LEU A 24 -11.05 2.28 2.24
N SER A 25 -10.35 3.22 1.63
CA SER A 25 -9.25 3.95 2.26
C SER A 25 -9.66 4.73 3.51
N ASP A 26 -10.94 5.06 3.66
CA ASP A 26 -11.49 5.70 4.86
C ASP A 26 -12.05 4.68 5.88
N ALA A 27 -12.19 3.41 5.48
CA ALA A 27 -12.46 2.34 6.42
C ALA A 27 -11.20 2.09 7.26
N THR A 28 -11.35 1.99 8.57
CA THR A 28 -10.31 1.62 9.53
C THR A 28 -9.85 0.18 9.26
N GLY A 29 -9.20 -0.03 8.11
CA GLY A 29 -8.66 -1.31 7.70
C GLY A 29 -7.22 -1.48 8.22
N LEU A 30 -6.83 -2.73 8.50
CA LEU A 30 -5.45 -3.09 8.74
C LEU A 30 -4.66 -2.91 7.44
N ILE A 31 -3.53 -2.24 7.52
CA ILE A 31 -2.63 -2.03 6.38
C ILE A 31 -1.45 -2.96 6.52
N ASN A 32 -1.32 -3.88 5.57
CA ASN A 32 -0.17 -4.78 5.44
C ASN A 32 0.62 -4.41 4.19
N ARG A 33 1.95 -4.40 4.30
CA ARG A 33 2.88 -4.27 3.19
C ARG A 33 3.63 -5.58 3.03
N LEU A 34 3.60 -6.14 1.84
CA LEU A 34 4.14 -7.44 1.52
C LEU A 34 5.27 -7.25 0.52
N ASP A 35 6.48 -7.59 0.91
CA ASP A 35 7.65 -7.53 0.02
C ASP A 35 7.82 -8.87 -0.69
N VAL A 36 7.57 -8.87 -1.99
CA VAL A 36 7.76 -10.05 -2.84
C VAL A 36 9.11 -9.95 -3.53
N GLU A 37 10.04 -10.80 -3.10
CA GLU A 37 11.35 -10.94 -3.73
C GLU A 37 11.29 -11.99 -4.83
N THR A 38 11.56 -11.59 -6.06
CA THR A 38 11.56 -12.53 -7.20
C THR A 38 12.45 -12.02 -8.32
N SER A 39 13.22 -12.93 -8.91
CA SER A 39 14.14 -12.66 -10.04
C SER A 39 15.06 -11.45 -9.83
N GLY A 40 15.55 -11.24 -8.60
CA GLY A 40 16.45 -10.14 -8.26
C GLY A 40 15.76 -8.79 -8.05
N HIS A 41 14.45 -8.73 -8.03
CA HIS A 41 13.64 -7.54 -7.77
C HIS A 41 12.81 -7.70 -6.51
N ILE A 42 12.49 -6.58 -5.85
CA ILE A 42 11.59 -6.52 -4.71
C ILE A 42 10.37 -5.69 -5.11
N PHE A 43 9.19 -6.25 -4.92
CA PHE A 43 7.91 -5.60 -5.22
C PHE A 43 7.09 -5.45 -3.96
N GLU A 44 6.69 -4.23 -3.63
CA GLU A 44 5.77 -3.97 -2.53
C GLU A 44 4.32 -4.17 -3.00
N ILE A 45 3.61 -5.11 -2.39
CA ILE A 45 2.15 -5.26 -2.48
C ILE A 45 1.53 -4.64 -1.24
N LYS A 46 0.50 -3.82 -1.40
CA LYS A 46 -0.24 -3.25 -0.29
C LYS A 46 -1.60 -3.91 -0.16
N LEU A 47 -1.89 -4.42 1.02
CA LEU A 47 -3.19 -4.98 1.39
C LEU A 47 -3.83 -4.12 2.47
N ILE A 48 -5.04 -3.63 2.23
CA ILE A 48 -5.89 -2.94 3.21
C ILE A 48 -7.10 -3.82 3.43
N SER A 49 -7.32 -4.31 4.66
CA SER A 49 -8.37 -5.29 4.94
C SER A 49 -9.02 -5.08 6.31
N ASN A 50 -10.22 -5.63 6.50
CA ASN A 50 -10.87 -5.75 7.80
C ASN A 50 -10.65 -7.12 8.46
N PHE A 51 -9.65 -7.86 8.02
CA PHE A 51 -9.23 -9.15 8.53
C PHE A 51 -7.70 -9.21 8.69
N ASP A 52 -7.21 -10.19 9.45
CA ASP A 52 -5.80 -10.37 9.74
C ASP A 52 -5.11 -11.22 8.67
N LEU A 53 -4.08 -10.66 8.01
CA LEU A 53 -3.19 -11.44 7.14
C LEU A 53 -2.25 -12.28 8.03
N THR A 54 -2.32 -13.59 7.90
CA THR A 54 -1.49 -14.52 8.69
C THR A 54 -0.21 -14.93 7.98
N ASN A 55 -0.25 -15.03 6.64
CA ASN A 55 0.90 -15.38 5.82
C ASN A 55 0.66 -14.98 4.36
N TYR A 56 1.74 -14.94 3.57
CA TYR A 56 1.66 -14.82 2.10
C TYR A 56 2.80 -15.60 1.44
N ARG A 57 2.60 -15.97 0.18
CA ARG A 57 3.60 -16.64 -0.64
C ARG A 57 3.43 -16.24 -2.10
N PHE A 58 4.54 -16.08 -2.80
CA PHE A 58 4.56 -15.86 -4.23
C PHE A 58 5.19 -17.06 -4.96
N GLU A 59 4.46 -17.66 -5.87
CA GLU A 59 4.86 -18.79 -6.72
C GLU A 59 5.14 -18.26 -8.11
N LYS A 60 6.41 -18.04 -8.42
CA LYS A 60 6.83 -17.43 -9.69
C LYS A 60 6.47 -18.28 -10.92
N ASP A 61 6.61 -19.59 -10.80
CA ASP A 61 6.39 -20.53 -11.92
C ASP A 61 4.89 -20.62 -12.27
N GLU A 62 4.02 -20.42 -11.29
CA GLU A 62 2.58 -20.36 -11.46
C GLU A 62 2.06 -18.93 -11.66
N LYS A 63 2.95 -17.92 -11.56
CA LYS A 63 2.59 -16.49 -11.57
C LYS A 63 1.48 -16.19 -10.58
N GLN A 64 1.61 -16.71 -9.36
CA GLN A 64 0.54 -16.74 -8.38
C GLN A 64 0.96 -16.11 -7.05
N LEU A 65 0.15 -15.18 -6.55
CA LEU A 65 0.19 -14.67 -5.19
C LEU A 65 -0.84 -15.41 -4.35
N ILE A 66 -0.42 -15.99 -3.23
CA ILE A 66 -1.28 -16.70 -2.28
C ILE A 66 -1.29 -15.91 -0.98
N LEU A 67 -2.48 -15.54 -0.50
CA LEU A 67 -2.69 -14.84 0.77
C LEU A 67 -3.46 -15.75 1.71
N TYR A 68 -2.92 -15.94 2.92
CA TYR A 68 -3.56 -16.67 4.02
C TYR A 68 -4.02 -15.65 5.05
N PHE A 69 -5.26 -15.72 5.46
CA PHE A 69 -5.81 -14.77 6.42
C PHE A 69 -6.85 -15.40 7.34
N ASP A 70 -7.07 -14.76 8.47
CA ASP A 70 -8.09 -15.12 9.44
C ASP A 70 -9.08 -13.98 9.61
N SER A 71 -10.35 -14.28 9.57
CA SER A 71 -11.42 -13.31 9.69
C SER A 71 -12.28 -13.53 10.91
N GLY A 72 -12.35 -12.50 11.75
CA GLY A 72 -13.28 -12.42 12.87
C GLY A 72 -14.68 -11.94 12.48
N LEU A 73 -14.88 -11.53 11.22
CA LEU A 73 -16.13 -10.98 10.71
C LEU A 73 -16.71 -11.87 9.59
N GLU A 74 -18.02 -11.93 9.51
CA GLU A 74 -18.67 -12.66 8.43
C GLU A 74 -18.53 -11.96 7.07
N ASN A 75 -18.56 -10.62 7.06
CA ASN A 75 -18.42 -9.83 5.84
C ASN A 75 -16.99 -9.27 5.76
N ASN A 76 -16.27 -9.69 4.73
CA ASN A 76 -14.86 -9.39 4.52
C ASN A 76 -14.68 -8.44 3.35
N LEU A 77 -13.91 -7.39 3.59
CA LEU A 77 -13.55 -6.40 2.59
C LEU A 77 -12.03 -6.22 2.57
N ALA A 78 -11.46 -6.18 1.37
CA ALA A 78 -10.07 -5.79 1.19
C ALA A 78 -9.83 -5.08 -0.13
N GLU A 79 -8.78 -4.28 -0.15
CA GLU A 79 -8.16 -3.69 -1.32
C GLU A 79 -6.72 -4.19 -1.42
N ILE A 80 -6.36 -4.75 -2.56
CA ILE A 80 -5.01 -5.21 -2.85
C ILE A 80 -4.45 -4.38 -3.99
N ILE A 81 -3.29 -3.78 -3.78
CA ILE A 81 -2.57 -3.03 -4.79
C ILE A 81 -1.36 -3.86 -5.21
N VAL A 82 -1.39 -4.36 -6.44
CA VAL A 82 -0.34 -5.20 -7.03
C VAL A 82 0.37 -4.42 -8.13
N PRO A 83 1.70 -4.30 -8.10
CA PRO A 83 2.44 -3.69 -9.20
C PRO A 83 2.21 -4.44 -10.52
N GLN A 84 1.96 -3.69 -11.61
CA GLN A 84 1.75 -4.25 -12.95
C GLN A 84 2.94 -5.07 -13.45
N ASN A 85 4.15 -4.62 -13.10
CA ASN A 85 5.38 -5.30 -13.45
C ASN A 85 5.65 -6.57 -12.62
N LEU A 86 4.91 -6.81 -11.52
CA LEU A 86 4.95 -8.09 -10.82
C LEU A 86 3.96 -9.08 -11.42
N LEU A 87 2.69 -8.72 -11.48
CA LEU A 87 1.61 -9.53 -12.06
C LEU A 87 0.69 -8.66 -12.90
N SER A 88 0.37 -9.11 -14.11
CA SER A 88 -0.51 -8.40 -15.03
C SER A 88 -1.26 -9.34 -15.98
N GLY A 89 -1.92 -8.75 -16.97
CA GLY A 89 -2.74 -9.47 -17.95
C GLY A 89 -4.08 -9.91 -17.40
N ASP A 90 -4.54 -11.09 -17.81
CA ASP A 90 -5.78 -11.67 -17.33
C ASP A 90 -5.58 -12.31 -15.96
N PHE A 91 -6.46 -11.97 -15.03
CA PHE A 91 -6.41 -12.51 -13.67
C PHE A 91 -7.42 -13.61 -13.43
N MET A 92 -6.98 -14.65 -12.73
CA MET A 92 -7.85 -15.69 -12.15
C MET A 92 -7.75 -15.64 -10.63
N PHE A 93 -8.87 -15.75 -9.95
CA PHE A 93 -8.96 -15.73 -8.50
C PHE A 93 -9.65 -16.97 -7.98
N HIS A 94 -9.11 -17.51 -6.88
CA HIS A 94 -9.74 -18.57 -6.13
C HIS A 94 -9.78 -18.20 -4.65
N LEU A 95 -10.95 -18.28 -4.05
CA LEU A 95 -11.17 -18.18 -2.61
C LEU A 95 -11.48 -19.57 -2.07
N ASN A 96 -10.63 -20.11 -1.20
CA ASN A 96 -10.78 -21.47 -0.66
C ASN A 96 -10.95 -22.52 -1.76
N ASP A 97 -10.13 -22.42 -2.82
CA ASP A 97 -10.12 -23.27 -4.03
C ASP A 97 -11.41 -23.19 -4.90
N GLN A 98 -12.32 -22.27 -4.60
CA GLN A 98 -13.46 -21.96 -5.45
C GLN A 98 -13.19 -20.71 -6.29
N GLU A 99 -13.61 -20.72 -7.55
CA GLU A 99 -13.48 -19.59 -8.44
C GLU A 99 -14.19 -18.36 -7.85
N PHE A 100 -13.50 -17.22 -7.88
CA PHE A 100 -13.95 -15.97 -7.28
C PHE A 100 -13.77 -14.80 -8.25
N PHE A 101 -14.69 -13.85 -8.26
CA PHE A 101 -14.70 -12.74 -9.21
C PHE A 101 -14.69 -11.39 -8.49
N PRO A 102 -13.52 -10.87 -8.11
CA PRO A 102 -13.40 -9.55 -7.50
C PRO A 102 -13.52 -8.44 -8.54
N LYS A 103 -13.70 -7.21 -8.05
CA LYS A 103 -13.60 -6.04 -8.92
C LYS A 103 -12.13 -5.69 -9.13
N ILE A 104 -11.73 -5.49 -10.40
CA ILE A 104 -10.36 -5.10 -10.77
C ILE A 104 -10.42 -3.76 -11.50
N GLN A 105 -9.47 -2.89 -11.18
CA GLN A 105 -9.17 -1.66 -11.90
C GLN A 105 -7.66 -1.58 -12.11
N SER A 106 -7.23 -1.37 -13.34
CA SER A 106 -5.81 -1.33 -13.69
C SER A 106 -5.43 0.01 -14.32
N ASN A 107 -4.21 0.45 -14.07
CA ASN A 107 -3.55 1.52 -14.79
C ASN A 107 -2.14 1.07 -15.20
N GLU A 108 -1.34 1.92 -15.82
CA GLU A 108 0.00 1.59 -16.32
C GLU A 108 0.99 1.06 -15.25
N LYS A 109 0.72 1.28 -13.96
CA LYS A 109 1.65 0.96 -12.87
C LYS A 109 1.16 -0.08 -11.90
N ILE A 110 -0.16 -0.11 -11.65
CA ILE A 110 -0.74 -0.94 -10.60
C ILE A 110 -2.06 -1.58 -11.04
N ASN A 111 -2.33 -2.74 -10.48
CA ASN A 111 -3.63 -3.40 -10.45
C ASN A 111 -4.25 -3.18 -9.08
N PHE A 112 -5.45 -2.65 -9.07
CA PHE A 112 -6.24 -2.38 -7.88
C PHE A 112 -7.38 -3.40 -7.80
N ILE A 113 -7.33 -4.29 -6.82
CA ILE A 113 -8.24 -5.43 -6.68
C ILE A 113 -9.07 -5.22 -5.43
N THR A 114 -10.39 -5.17 -5.58
CA THR A 114 -11.32 -5.05 -4.45
C THR A 114 -11.98 -6.40 -4.19
N LEU A 115 -11.72 -6.97 -3.01
CA LEU A 115 -12.33 -8.21 -2.54
C LEU A 115 -13.55 -7.88 -1.68
N ASN A 116 -14.64 -8.61 -1.90
CA ASN A 116 -15.82 -8.60 -1.05
C ASN A 116 -16.37 -10.02 -0.99
N PHE A 117 -16.29 -10.66 0.17
CA PHE A 117 -16.72 -12.05 0.34
C PHE A 117 -17.22 -12.31 1.77
N THR A 118 -17.90 -13.43 1.96
CA THR A 118 -18.40 -13.88 3.26
C THR A 118 -17.61 -15.10 3.74
N GLY A 119 -17.34 -15.18 5.03
CA GLY A 119 -16.69 -16.32 5.65
C GLY A 119 -15.92 -15.93 6.91
N LEU A 120 -16.13 -16.67 7.99
CA LEU A 120 -15.39 -16.57 9.25
C LEU A 120 -14.18 -17.51 9.25
N GLY A 121 -13.18 -17.17 10.07
CA GLY A 121 -12.01 -18.01 10.32
C GLY A 121 -11.00 -17.97 9.19
N THR A 122 -10.26 -19.06 9.04
CA THR A 122 -9.13 -19.17 8.10
C THR A 122 -9.62 -19.27 6.66
N ASN A 123 -9.09 -18.38 5.82
CA ASN A 123 -9.38 -18.35 4.39
C ASN A 123 -8.10 -18.22 3.58
N VAL A 124 -8.14 -18.61 2.33
CA VAL A 124 -7.02 -18.53 1.38
C VAL A 124 -7.49 -17.91 0.07
N ILE A 125 -6.81 -16.84 -0.36
CA ILE A 125 -7.00 -16.28 -1.70
C ILE A 125 -5.77 -16.57 -2.55
N LYS A 126 -6.00 -17.10 -3.75
CA LYS A 126 -5.01 -17.28 -4.80
C LYS A 126 -5.31 -16.30 -5.94
N ILE A 127 -4.30 -15.54 -6.34
CA ILE A 127 -4.37 -14.53 -7.41
C ILE A 127 -3.34 -14.93 -8.46
N THR A 128 -3.80 -15.36 -9.63
CA THR A 128 -2.93 -15.77 -10.72
C THR A 128 -3.03 -14.75 -11.85
N GLY A 129 -1.89 -14.24 -12.33
CA GLY A 129 -1.83 -13.36 -13.50
C GLY A 129 -1.38 -14.13 -14.74
N SER A 130 -1.83 -13.75 -15.92
CA SER A 130 -1.34 -14.34 -17.16
C SER A 130 0.09 -13.89 -17.51
N GLU A 131 0.49 -12.72 -17.01
CA GLU A 131 1.81 -12.12 -17.22
C GLU A 131 2.55 -11.91 -15.89
N TYR A 132 3.87 -12.06 -15.94
CA TYR A 132 4.78 -11.93 -14.80
C TYR A 132 6.05 -11.21 -15.25
N LEU A 133 6.54 -10.27 -14.44
CA LEU A 133 7.70 -9.41 -14.72
C LEU A 133 7.61 -8.64 -16.04
N SER A 134 6.41 -8.18 -16.40
CA SER A 134 6.18 -7.43 -17.62
C SER A 134 6.82 -6.04 -17.55
N GLY A 135 7.47 -5.59 -18.65
CA GLY A 135 8.02 -4.24 -18.77
C GLY A 135 9.24 -3.95 -17.87
N LEU A 136 9.97 -5.00 -17.45
CA LEU A 136 11.20 -4.85 -16.65
C LEU A 136 12.47 -4.71 -17.48
N ASP A 137 12.38 -4.76 -18.80
CA ASP A 137 13.53 -4.66 -19.72
C ASP A 137 14.37 -3.38 -19.52
N ASP A 138 13.79 -2.36 -18.86
CA ASP A 138 14.44 -1.08 -18.54
C ASP A 138 14.92 -0.98 -17.07
N ILE A 139 14.66 -1.96 -16.23
CA ILE A 139 15.07 -1.95 -14.82
C ILE A 139 16.33 -2.77 -14.66
N VAL A 140 17.47 -2.10 -14.55
CA VAL A 140 18.75 -2.74 -14.19
C VAL A 140 18.59 -3.39 -12.79
N PRO A 141 18.83 -4.70 -12.64
CA PRO A 141 18.81 -5.34 -11.33
C PRO A 141 19.74 -4.58 -10.38
N ILE A 142 19.35 -4.36 -9.15
CA ILE A 142 20.23 -3.80 -8.13
C ILE A 142 21.32 -4.85 -7.91
N GLU A 143 22.43 -4.69 -8.65
CA GLU A 143 23.65 -5.42 -8.39
C GLU A 143 24.09 -5.01 -6.97
N ASN A 144 24.04 -5.94 -6.04
CA ASN A 144 24.64 -5.78 -4.72
C ASN A 144 26.14 -5.55 -4.93
N LYS A 145 26.56 -4.31 -5.22
CA LYS A 145 27.96 -3.94 -5.10
C LYS A 145 28.36 -4.23 -3.65
N PRO A 146 29.37 -5.08 -3.44
CA PRO A 146 29.98 -5.17 -2.11
C PRO A 146 30.35 -3.74 -1.73
N TYR A 147 30.00 -3.32 -0.53
CA TYR A 147 30.52 -2.09 0.04
C TYR A 147 32.04 -2.17 -0.07
N GLU A 148 32.63 -1.48 -1.05
CA GLU A 148 34.04 -1.16 -1.00
C GLU A 148 34.21 -0.38 0.30
N SER A 149 34.87 -1.01 1.25
CA SER A 149 35.34 -0.34 2.45
C SER A 149 36.15 0.86 1.96
N LEU A 150 35.55 2.04 2.14
CA LEU A 150 36.33 3.29 2.03
C LEU A 150 37.48 3.13 3.01
N ASP A 151 38.68 2.88 2.47
CA ASP A 151 39.90 2.95 3.22
C ASP A 151 39.91 4.30 3.94
N ASN A 152 39.94 4.21 5.27
CA ASN A 152 40.07 5.31 6.18
C ASN A 152 41.52 5.88 6.06
N ASP A 153 41.78 6.64 4.99
CA ASP A 153 42.92 7.55 4.93
C ASP A 153 42.45 8.98 5.18
N PHE A 154 41.75 9.16 6.31
CA PHE A 154 41.59 10.47 6.90
C PHE A 154 42.51 10.54 8.14
N LEU A 155 43.77 10.91 7.88
CA LEU A 155 44.65 11.40 8.94
C LEU A 155 44.05 12.69 9.52
N PRO A 156 43.88 12.80 10.83
CA PRO A 156 43.38 14.05 11.42
C PRO A 156 44.45 15.14 11.26
N PRO A 157 44.07 16.36 10.87
CA PRO A 157 44.96 17.49 10.97
C PRO A 157 45.19 17.83 12.44
N ASP A 158 46.50 18.07 12.75
CA ASP A 158 47.03 18.42 14.04
C ASP A 158 46.23 19.50 14.79
N GLU A 159 46.16 19.27 16.11
CA GLU A 159 45.73 20.25 17.10
C GLU A 159 46.54 21.55 16.98
N GLN A 160 45.80 22.67 16.85
CA GLN A 160 46.15 23.92 17.56
C GLN A 160 45.06 24.96 17.34
N SER A 161 44.23 25.21 18.33
CA SER A 161 44.17 26.52 18.99
C SER A 161 42.91 26.60 19.88
N ASN A 162 43.17 26.88 21.14
CA ASN A 162 42.20 27.28 22.13
C ASN A 162 41.50 28.56 21.68
N GLU A 163 40.15 28.49 21.49
CA GLU A 163 39.32 29.68 21.65
C GLU A 163 38.20 29.37 22.63
N THR A 164 38.25 30.13 23.73
CA THR A 164 37.29 30.24 24.80
C THR A 164 35.90 30.59 24.24
N LEU A 165 34.94 29.69 24.36
CA LEU A 165 33.53 29.97 24.11
C LEU A 165 33.03 30.92 25.22
N SER A 166 32.81 32.16 24.85
CA SER A 166 32.16 33.17 25.69
C SER A 166 30.69 32.84 25.87
N GLY A 167 30.22 32.99 27.12
CA GLY A 167 28.96 32.49 27.63
C GLY A 167 27.69 33.24 27.23
N ASP A 168 27.46 33.63 25.97
CA ASP A 168 26.33 34.44 25.57
C ASP A 168 25.14 33.64 24.99
N TYR A 169 25.25 32.33 24.81
CA TYR A 169 24.14 31.54 24.25
C TYR A 169 23.15 30.98 25.29
N LEU A 170 23.46 31.09 26.59
CA LEU A 170 22.62 30.57 27.67
C LEU A 170 21.49 31.53 28.12
N ILE A 171 21.51 32.77 27.67
CA ILE A 171 20.51 33.79 28.11
C ILE A 171 19.23 33.74 27.30
N TRP A 172 19.22 33.18 26.06
CA TRP A 172 18.03 33.16 25.20
C TRP A 172 17.05 32.00 25.44
N LEU A 173 17.47 30.99 26.23
CA LEU A 173 16.61 29.84 26.53
C LEU A 173 15.69 30.04 27.74
N ILE A 174 15.88 31.11 28.52
CA ILE A 174 15.10 31.35 29.75
C ILE A 174 13.97 32.41 29.55
N VAL A 175 14.01 33.20 28.48
CA VAL A 175 13.01 34.26 28.24
C VAL A 175 11.83 33.83 27.34
N GLY A 176 11.91 32.65 26.68
CA GLY A 176 10.85 32.11 25.79
C GLY A 176 9.75 31.30 26.46
N GLY A 177 9.76 31.12 27.76
CA GLY A 177 8.92 30.17 28.49
C GLY A 177 7.79 30.71 29.35
N ILE A 178 7.33 31.94 29.17
CA ILE A 178 6.14 32.45 29.88
C ILE A 178 5.35 33.41 29.00
N VAL A 179 4.36 32.91 28.27
CA VAL A 179 3.07 33.57 28.01
C VAL A 179 2.02 32.51 27.76
N ILE A 180 1.21 32.26 28.76
CA ILE A 180 -0.20 31.89 28.89
C ILE A 180 -0.76 30.89 27.84
#